data_dbc54961a2e190185ad25bfbbbb5d4d0
#
_entry.id   dbc54961a2e190185ad25bfbbbb5d4d0
#
_cell.length_a   1.000
_cell.length_b   1.000
_cell.length_c   1.000
_cell.angle_alpha   90.00
_cell.angle_beta   90.00
_cell.angle_gamma   90.00
#
_symmetry.space_group_name_H-M   'P 1'
#
loop_
_entity.id
_entity.type
_entity.pdbx_description
1 polymer ?
#
loop_
_entity_poly.entity_id
_entity_poly.type
_entity_poly.pdbx_seq_one_letter_code
_entity_poly.pdbx_strand_id
1 'polypeptide(L)'
;DGSIQMNIDLARNSKKKFIAEKLDISIEDAAIGIIRLMNQKLLNAVQQISVQRGHNPSMFTLVAGGGAGPLHGVEVSKLLGCSQVYITKLSGAFCAMGMLNSDVKHEYFRVYFSSLEKVNFKQINKLFDLLKYEGIKILRDEGFSEKDMKFRFGYDLRYRGQQWDVSVILDKSYLNKNIIKLNFESEHKKLFGHIQ
;
A
#
# COMPACT_ATOMS: atom_id res chain seq x y z
N ASP A 1 -12.98 17.67 19.04
CA ASP A 1 -13.36 19.06 19.31
C ASP A 1 -14.77 19.18 19.92
N GLY A 2 -15.56 18.09 19.97
CA GLY A 2 -16.91 18.07 20.54
C GLY A 2 -18.01 18.63 19.63
N SER A 3 -17.70 18.99 18.40
CA SER A 3 -18.66 19.53 17.42
C SER A 3 -19.69 18.49 16.95
N ILE A 4 -19.34 17.20 17.04
CA ILE A 4 -20.23 16.09 16.69
C ILE A 4 -20.40 15.19 17.91
N GLN A 5 -21.64 15.04 18.38
CA GLN A 5 -21.99 14.12 19.45
C GLN A 5 -22.58 12.84 18.87
N MET A 6 -22.07 11.70 19.30
CA MET A 6 -22.64 10.41 18.92
C MET A 6 -23.87 10.09 19.77
N ASN A 7 -24.96 9.70 19.10
CA ASN A 7 -26.20 9.30 19.76
C ASN A 7 -26.31 7.77 19.81
N ILE A 8 -26.21 7.22 21.02
CA ILE A 8 -26.21 5.75 21.21
C ILE A 8 -27.60 5.16 20.87
N ASP A 9 -28.69 5.86 21.18
CA ASP A 9 -30.04 5.37 20.92
C ASP A 9 -30.34 5.29 19.44
N LEU A 10 -29.94 6.30 18.68
CA LEU A 10 -30.02 6.24 17.21
C LEU A 10 -29.20 5.07 16.63
N ALA A 11 -28.01 4.84 17.16
CA ALA A 11 -27.16 3.73 16.72
C ALA A 11 -27.79 2.36 17.08
N ARG A 12 -28.38 2.21 18.27
CA ARG A 12 -29.09 0.99 18.70
C ARG A 12 -30.33 0.75 17.83
N ASN A 13 -31.18 1.78 17.66
CA ASN A 13 -32.40 1.67 16.85
C ASN A 13 -32.08 1.32 15.39
N SER A 14 -31.03 1.89 14.83
CA SER A 14 -30.57 1.56 13.47
C SER A 14 -30.15 0.10 13.37
N LYS A 15 -29.30 -0.39 14.28
CA LYS A 15 -28.87 -1.79 14.29
C LYS A 15 -30.04 -2.76 14.51
N LYS A 16 -30.97 -2.41 15.42
CA LYS A 16 -32.17 -3.20 15.66
C LYS A 16 -32.98 -3.37 14.38
N LYS A 17 -33.39 -2.25 13.76
CA LYS A 17 -34.28 -2.24 12.59
C LYS A 17 -33.65 -2.87 11.32
N PHE A 18 -32.39 -2.57 11.07
CA PHE A 18 -31.76 -2.94 9.79
C PHE A 18 -31.03 -4.28 9.81
N ILE A 19 -30.68 -4.81 11.00
CA ILE A 19 -29.88 -6.03 11.13
C ILE A 19 -30.52 -7.03 12.09
N ALA A 20 -30.67 -6.67 13.37
CA ALA A 20 -31.02 -7.60 14.42
C ALA A 20 -32.40 -8.26 14.17
N GLU A 21 -33.43 -7.48 13.87
CA GLU A 21 -34.79 -7.98 13.56
C GLU A 21 -34.82 -8.82 12.28
N LYS A 22 -33.95 -8.55 11.30
CA LYS A 22 -33.92 -9.31 10.04
C LYS A 22 -33.20 -10.63 10.16
N LEU A 23 -32.24 -10.72 11.08
CA LEU A 23 -31.43 -11.90 11.29
C LEU A 23 -31.87 -12.69 12.55
N ASP A 24 -32.88 -12.23 13.25
CA ASP A 24 -33.39 -12.81 14.52
C ASP A 24 -32.26 -13.00 15.55
N ILE A 25 -31.48 -11.94 15.77
CA ILE A 25 -30.37 -11.92 16.72
C ILE A 25 -30.45 -10.70 17.66
N SER A 26 -29.66 -10.71 18.73
CA SER A 26 -29.58 -9.54 19.62
C SER A 26 -28.93 -8.33 18.95
N ILE A 27 -29.18 -7.12 19.48
CA ILE A 27 -28.55 -5.88 19.00
C ILE A 27 -27.04 -5.96 19.22
N GLU A 28 -26.62 -6.54 20.31
CA GLU A 28 -25.23 -6.75 20.70
C GLU A 28 -24.53 -7.70 19.73
N ASP A 29 -25.18 -8.82 19.38
CA ASP A 29 -24.64 -9.75 18.37
C ASP A 29 -24.54 -9.11 16.98
N ALA A 30 -25.53 -8.30 16.62
CA ALA A 30 -25.48 -7.53 15.37
C ALA A 30 -24.30 -6.56 15.38
N ALA A 31 -24.05 -5.88 16.50
CA ALA A 31 -22.92 -4.96 16.63
C ALA A 31 -21.56 -5.68 16.55
N ILE A 32 -21.42 -6.80 17.25
CA ILE A 32 -20.21 -7.63 17.20
C ILE A 32 -19.99 -8.19 15.78
N GLY A 33 -21.06 -8.62 15.11
CA GLY A 33 -21.03 -9.09 13.73
C GLY A 33 -20.49 -8.05 12.76
N ILE A 34 -20.89 -6.77 12.93
CA ILE A 34 -20.37 -5.65 12.12
C ILE A 34 -18.85 -5.51 12.31
N ILE A 35 -18.38 -5.52 13.57
CA ILE A 35 -16.95 -5.39 13.89
C ILE A 35 -16.16 -6.57 13.29
N ARG A 36 -16.66 -7.80 13.44
CA ARG A 36 -16.01 -9.01 12.87
C ARG A 36 -15.91 -8.93 11.35
N LEU A 37 -17.00 -8.51 10.68
CA LEU A 37 -17.01 -8.35 9.23
C LEU A 37 -16.02 -7.27 8.77
N MET A 38 -15.93 -6.16 9.51
CA MET A 38 -14.96 -5.10 9.22
C MET A 38 -13.52 -5.62 9.38
N ASN A 39 -13.23 -6.32 10.48
CA ASN A 39 -11.92 -6.94 10.72
C ASN A 39 -11.54 -7.92 9.60
N GLN A 40 -12.50 -8.72 9.12
CA GLN A 40 -12.27 -9.63 8.00
C GLN A 40 -11.96 -8.89 6.68
N LYS A 41 -12.66 -7.79 6.41
CA LYS A 41 -12.37 -6.95 5.23
C LYS A 41 -10.99 -6.30 5.33
N LEU A 42 -10.60 -5.82 6.50
CA LEU A 42 -9.26 -5.26 6.74
C LEU A 42 -8.18 -6.33 6.58
N LEU A 43 -8.41 -7.54 7.14
CA LEU A 43 -7.53 -8.69 6.94
C LEU A 43 -7.30 -8.98 5.45
N ASN A 44 -8.38 -9.09 4.67
CA ASN A 44 -8.27 -9.37 3.24
C ASN A 44 -7.49 -8.28 2.50
N ALA A 45 -7.72 -7.00 2.83
CA ALA A 45 -6.99 -5.89 2.22
C ALA A 45 -5.48 -5.94 2.54
N VAL A 46 -5.11 -6.25 3.79
CA VAL A 46 -3.70 -6.39 4.18
C VAL A 46 -3.07 -7.60 3.49
N GLN A 47 -3.79 -8.73 3.37
CA GLN A 47 -3.30 -9.90 2.66
C GLN A 47 -3.05 -9.63 1.18
N GLN A 48 -3.90 -8.83 0.51
CA GLN A 48 -3.70 -8.45 -0.89
C GLN A 48 -2.41 -7.66 -1.11
N ILE A 49 -2.05 -6.76 -0.19
CA ILE A 49 -0.84 -5.94 -0.32
C ILE A 49 0.41 -6.58 0.28
N SER A 50 0.28 -7.69 1.01
CA SER A 50 1.38 -8.41 1.64
C SER A 50 1.58 -9.81 1.06
N VAL A 51 0.74 -10.76 1.41
CA VAL A 51 0.88 -12.18 1.01
C VAL A 51 0.91 -12.34 -0.51
N GLN A 52 0.00 -11.68 -1.21
CA GLN A 52 -0.06 -11.75 -2.68
C GLN A 52 1.15 -11.11 -3.36
N ARG A 53 1.90 -10.28 -2.64
CA ARG A 53 3.17 -9.69 -3.10
C ARG A 53 4.41 -10.40 -2.55
N GLY A 54 4.25 -11.57 -1.94
CA GLY A 54 5.35 -12.40 -1.43
C GLY A 54 5.84 -12.02 -0.02
N HIS A 55 5.14 -11.13 0.70
CA HIS A 55 5.49 -10.79 2.07
C HIS A 55 4.71 -11.65 3.07
N ASN A 56 5.39 -12.20 4.08
CA ASN A 56 4.75 -12.92 5.18
C ASN A 56 4.42 -11.97 6.33
N PRO A 57 3.13 -11.65 6.60
CA PRO A 57 2.74 -10.70 7.64
C PRO A 57 3.20 -11.09 9.05
N SER A 58 3.37 -12.39 9.35
CA SER A 58 3.80 -12.85 10.68
C SER A 58 5.21 -12.37 11.06
N MET A 59 6.01 -11.99 10.07
CA MET A 59 7.37 -11.46 10.28
C MET A 59 7.41 -9.95 10.54
N PHE A 60 6.25 -9.28 10.52
CA PHE A 60 6.15 -7.83 10.65
C PHE A 60 5.40 -7.43 11.92
N THR A 61 5.66 -6.22 12.38
CA THR A 61 4.84 -5.54 13.37
C THR A 61 3.72 -4.78 12.66
N LEU A 62 2.48 -5.01 13.06
CA LEU A 62 1.36 -4.21 12.56
C LEU A 62 1.34 -2.84 13.23
N VAL A 63 1.42 -1.78 12.46
CA VAL A 63 1.27 -0.41 12.97
C VAL A 63 -0.17 0.06 12.75
N ALA A 64 -0.88 0.35 13.83
CA ALA A 64 -2.26 0.85 13.78
C ALA A 64 -2.27 2.36 14.04
N GLY A 65 -2.55 3.15 13.01
CA GLY A 65 -2.65 4.60 13.04
C GLY A 65 -4.05 5.11 12.71
N GLY A 66 -4.29 6.39 12.97
CA GLY A 66 -5.58 7.03 12.79
C GLY A 66 -6.51 6.88 14.00
N GLY A 67 -7.65 7.55 13.97
CA GLY A 67 -8.63 7.55 15.08
C GLY A 67 -9.28 6.18 15.31
N ALA A 68 -9.60 5.44 14.25
CA ALA A 68 -10.27 4.13 14.32
C ALA A 68 -9.31 2.94 14.17
N GLY A 69 -8.09 3.14 13.66
CA GLY A 69 -7.11 2.08 13.46
C GLY A 69 -6.85 1.21 14.69
N PRO A 70 -6.62 1.79 15.88
CA PRO A 70 -6.39 1.05 17.11
C PRO A 70 -7.55 0.14 17.53
N LEU A 71 -8.79 0.49 17.20
CA LEU A 71 -9.97 -0.32 17.51
C LEU A 71 -9.90 -1.71 16.83
N HIS A 72 -9.37 -1.76 15.62
CA HIS A 72 -9.30 -2.98 14.82
C HIS A 72 -7.91 -3.64 14.86
N GLY A 73 -6.87 -2.87 15.15
CA GLY A 73 -5.47 -3.26 14.98
C GLY A 73 -5.09 -4.55 15.71
N VAL A 74 -5.52 -4.72 16.94
CA VAL A 74 -5.19 -5.91 17.76
C VAL A 74 -5.79 -7.18 17.14
N GLU A 75 -7.08 -7.13 16.78
CA GLU A 75 -7.75 -8.31 16.23
C GLU A 75 -7.25 -8.67 14.83
N VAL A 76 -7.06 -7.65 13.98
CA VAL A 76 -6.48 -7.86 12.64
C VAL A 76 -5.07 -8.42 12.73
N SER A 77 -4.25 -7.95 13.67
CA SER A 77 -2.90 -8.48 13.92
C SER A 77 -2.93 -9.97 14.30
N LYS A 78 -3.83 -10.38 15.19
CA LYS A 78 -4.01 -11.80 15.55
C LYS A 78 -4.39 -12.64 14.34
N LEU A 79 -5.33 -12.17 13.53
CA LEU A 79 -5.78 -12.86 12.32
C LEU A 79 -4.68 -12.97 11.26
N LEU A 80 -3.77 -11.99 11.19
CA LEU A 80 -2.59 -12.01 10.32
C LEU A 80 -1.44 -12.87 10.85
N GLY A 81 -1.47 -13.24 12.13
CA GLY A 81 -0.38 -13.93 12.79
C GLY A 81 0.81 -13.02 13.14
N CYS A 82 0.65 -11.69 13.12
CA CYS A 82 1.70 -10.77 13.53
C CYS A 82 2.02 -10.95 15.02
N SER A 83 3.32 -10.94 15.37
CA SER A 83 3.76 -11.10 16.75
C SER A 83 3.51 -9.85 17.60
N GLN A 84 3.40 -8.68 16.97
CA GLN A 84 3.31 -7.40 17.63
C GLN A 84 2.35 -6.44 16.93
N VAL A 85 1.69 -5.61 17.74
CA VAL A 85 0.93 -4.44 17.27
C VAL A 85 1.53 -3.19 17.92
N TYR A 86 1.85 -2.20 17.11
CA TYR A 86 2.30 -0.90 17.59
C TYR A 86 1.20 0.14 17.43
N ILE A 87 0.79 0.75 18.54
CA ILE A 87 -0.18 1.85 18.58
C ILE A 87 0.53 3.06 19.20
N THR A 88 0.74 4.10 18.40
CA THR A 88 1.40 5.32 18.87
C THR A 88 0.48 6.15 19.76
N LYS A 89 1.05 6.88 20.73
CA LYS A 89 0.31 7.85 21.56
C LYS A 89 -0.38 8.92 20.71
N LEU A 90 0.16 9.24 19.54
CA LEU A 90 -0.38 10.21 18.59
C LEU A 90 -1.19 9.55 17.47
N SER A 91 -1.78 8.36 17.71
CA SER A 91 -2.45 7.60 16.66
C SER A 91 -3.50 8.42 15.90
N GLY A 92 -4.28 9.28 16.57
CA GLY A 92 -5.26 10.16 15.95
C GLY A 92 -4.68 11.23 15.00
N ALA A 93 -3.44 11.64 15.22
CA ALA A 93 -2.71 12.61 14.40
C ALA A 93 -1.54 11.96 13.62
N PHE A 94 -1.48 10.63 13.58
CA PHE A 94 -0.32 9.90 13.04
C PHE A 94 -0.04 10.22 11.58
N CYS A 95 -1.07 10.34 10.75
CA CYS A 95 -0.93 10.72 9.34
C CYS A 95 -0.35 12.14 9.20
N ALA A 96 -0.86 13.10 9.97
CA ALA A 96 -0.35 14.48 9.94
C ALA A 96 1.12 14.55 10.38
N MET A 97 1.48 13.80 11.42
CA MET A 97 2.86 13.68 11.88
C MET A 97 3.77 13.03 10.82
N GLY A 98 3.27 12.00 10.13
CA GLY A 98 3.96 11.38 9.01
C GLY A 98 4.21 12.35 7.86
N MET A 99 3.21 13.15 7.49
CA MET A 99 3.33 14.18 6.45
C MET A 99 4.36 15.25 6.80
N LEU A 100 4.42 15.69 8.05
CA LEU A 100 5.42 16.67 8.50
C LEU A 100 6.86 16.15 8.44
N ASN A 101 7.05 14.84 8.45
CA ASN A 101 8.37 14.19 8.44
C ASN A 101 8.71 13.53 7.09
N SER A 102 7.83 13.62 6.10
CA SER A 102 8.08 13.04 4.78
C SER A 102 8.68 14.06 3.82
N ASP A 103 9.56 13.58 2.94
CA ASP A 103 10.00 14.35 1.79
C ASP A 103 8.85 14.52 0.79
N VAL A 104 8.90 15.61 0.01
CA VAL A 104 7.99 15.76 -1.13
C VAL A 104 8.39 14.75 -2.20
N LYS A 105 7.45 13.89 -2.58
CA LYS A 105 7.68 12.82 -3.53
C LYS A 105 6.55 12.77 -4.56
N HIS A 106 6.93 12.78 -5.84
CA HIS A 106 6.02 12.54 -6.96
C HIS A 106 6.41 11.27 -7.69
N GLU A 107 5.41 10.47 -8.05
CA GLU A 107 5.59 9.25 -8.83
C GLU A 107 4.87 9.38 -10.16
N TYR A 108 5.55 9.01 -11.23
CA TYR A 108 5.05 9.08 -12.60
C TYR A 108 5.14 7.72 -13.25
N PHE A 109 4.07 7.31 -13.92
CA PHE A 109 3.98 6.02 -14.58
C PHE A 109 3.64 6.18 -16.06
N ARG A 110 4.23 5.33 -16.88
CA ARG A 110 3.83 5.13 -18.27
C ARG A 110 3.80 3.63 -18.57
N VAL A 111 2.72 3.21 -19.18
CA VAL A 111 2.55 1.81 -19.54
C VAL A 111 3.32 1.52 -20.84
N TYR A 112 4.17 0.49 -20.80
CA TYR A 112 4.91 0.01 -21.94
C TYR A 112 4.90 -1.53 -21.96
N PHE A 113 3.96 -2.11 -22.68
CA PHE A 113 3.85 -3.56 -22.79
C PHE A 113 4.83 -4.13 -23.82
N SER A 114 5.81 -4.88 -23.34
CA SER A 114 6.74 -5.63 -24.21
C SER A 114 7.35 -6.80 -23.44
N SER A 115 7.68 -7.87 -24.15
CA SER A 115 8.61 -8.85 -23.56
C SER A 115 10.01 -8.25 -23.48
N LEU A 116 10.79 -8.64 -22.46
CA LEU A 116 12.17 -8.18 -22.30
C LEU A 116 13.05 -8.53 -23.52
N GLU A 117 12.68 -9.58 -24.28
CA GLU A 117 13.36 -9.98 -25.53
C GLU A 117 13.17 -8.99 -26.67
N LYS A 118 12.01 -8.35 -26.74
CA LYS A 118 11.61 -7.46 -27.85
C LYS A 118 11.58 -5.98 -27.47
N VAL A 119 12.02 -5.65 -26.24
CA VAL A 119 11.96 -4.30 -25.71
C VAL A 119 12.85 -3.33 -26.51
N ASN A 120 12.28 -2.15 -26.80
CA ASN A 120 13.01 -1.05 -27.42
C ASN A 120 13.54 -0.09 -26.36
N PHE A 121 14.79 -0.29 -25.92
CA PHE A 121 15.39 0.55 -24.89
C PHE A 121 15.53 2.04 -25.28
N LYS A 122 15.67 2.36 -26.57
CA LYS A 122 15.69 3.76 -27.00
C LYS A 122 14.33 4.44 -26.73
N GLN A 123 13.23 3.71 -26.93
CA GLN A 123 11.89 4.21 -26.64
C GLN A 123 11.65 4.34 -25.13
N ILE A 124 12.07 3.37 -24.33
CA ILE A 124 11.97 3.42 -22.86
C ILE A 124 12.77 4.61 -22.31
N ASN A 125 14.00 4.80 -22.78
CA ASN A 125 14.82 5.93 -22.33
C ASN A 125 14.15 7.29 -22.64
N LYS A 126 13.54 7.43 -23.82
CA LYS A 126 12.75 8.63 -24.15
C LYS A 126 11.57 8.81 -23.19
N LEU A 127 10.89 7.73 -22.80
CA LEU A 127 9.81 7.82 -21.82
C LEU A 127 10.34 8.25 -20.45
N PHE A 128 11.45 7.72 -19.97
CA PHE A 128 12.08 8.17 -18.74
C PHE A 128 12.51 9.63 -18.78
N ASP A 129 13.09 10.10 -19.89
CA ASP A 129 13.46 11.50 -20.07
C ASP A 129 12.21 12.41 -20.00
N LEU A 130 11.10 12.02 -20.62
CA LEU A 130 9.82 12.73 -20.52
C LEU A 130 9.28 12.78 -19.09
N LEU A 131 9.25 11.64 -18.39
CA LEU A 131 8.78 11.55 -17.01
C LEU A 131 9.65 12.38 -16.07
N LYS A 132 10.97 12.33 -16.27
CA LYS A 132 11.91 13.16 -15.51
C LYS A 132 11.68 14.65 -15.74
N TYR A 133 11.47 15.04 -16.99
CA TYR A 133 11.17 16.43 -17.33
C TYR A 133 9.87 16.92 -16.67
N GLU A 134 8.79 16.10 -16.73
CA GLU A 134 7.52 16.40 -16.04
C GLU A 134 7.75 16.57 -14.53
N GLY A 135 8.52 15.68 -13.90
CA GLY A 135 8.84 15.75 -12.47
C GLY A 135 9.66 16.99 -12.10
N ILE A 136 10.69 17.33 -12.88
CA ILE A 136 11.48 18.55 -12.67
C ILE A 136 10.60 19.79 -12.73
N LYS A 137 9.72 19.87 -13.72
CA LYS A 137 8.82 21.01 -13.89
C LYS A 137 7.94 21.21 -12.65
N ILE A 138 7.29 20.14 -12.17
CA ILE A 138 6.40 20.24 -11.00
C ILE A 138 7.16 20.59 -9.73
N LEU A 139 8.28 19.93 -9.44
CA LEU A 139 9.09 20.24 -8.25
C LEU A 139 9.64 21.68 -8.31
N ARG A 140 9.97 22.20 -9.50
CA ARG A 140 10.40 23.57 -9.68
C ARG A 140 9.26 24.57 -9.42
N ASP A 141 8.04 24.27 -9.90
CA ASP A 141 6.85 25.08 -9.64
C ASP A 141 6.47 25.08 -8.15
N GLU A 142 6.81 24.01 -7.41
CA GLU A 142 6.69 23.90 -5.95
C GLU A 142 7.84 24.58 -5.17
N GLY A 143 8.84 25.16 -5.86
CA GLY A 143 9.91 25.94 -5.26
C GLY A 143 11.20 25.16 -4.95
N PHE A 144 11.33 23.92 -5.38
CA PHE A 144 12.55 23.14 -5.18
C PHE A 144 13.63 23.46 -6.22
N SER A 145 14.90 23.50 -5.77
CA SER A 145 16.06 23.63 -6.64
C SER A 145 16.44 22.30 -7.26
N GLU A 146 16.82 22.28 -8.53
CA GLU A 146 17.21 21.04 -9.21
C GLU A 146 18.34 20.27 -8.51
N LYS A 147 19.25 20.95 -7.84
CA LYS A 147 20.35 20.33 -7.07
C LYS A 147 19.86 19.48 -5.89
N ASP A 148 18.66 19.77 -5.39
CA ASP A 148 18.05 19.06 -4.26
C ASP A 148 17.14 17.91 -4.72
N MET A 149 16.88 17.81 -6.03
CA MET A 149 16.03 16.77 -6.61
C MET A 149 16.78 15.46 -6.76
N LYS A 150 16.13 14.37 -6.34
CA LYS A 150 16.64 13.00 -6.50
C LYS A 150 15.67 12.20 -7.36
N PHE A 151 16.20 11.41 -8.26
CA PHE A 151 15.40 10.59 -9.17
C PHE A 151 15.70 9.11 -8.95
N ARG A 152 14.65 8.29 -8.94
CA ARG A 152 14.73 6.84 -8.98
C ARG A 152 13.93 6.36 -10.18
N PHE A 153 14.45 5.38 -10.89
CA PHE A 153 13.81 4.80 -12.06
C PHE A 153 13.39 3.38 -11.74
N GLY A 154 12.24 2.95 -12.24
CA GLY A 154 11.73 1.62 -11.95
C GLY A 154 11.08 0.97 -13.16
N TYR A 155 11.04 -0.34 -13.13
CA TYR A 155 10.33 -1.19 -14.07
C TYR A 155 9.43 -2.13 -13.29
N ASP A 156 8.16 -2.19 -13.66
CA ASP A 156 7.24 -3.19 -13.17
C ASP A 156 7.26 -4.38 -14.14
N LEU A 157 7.72 -5.51 -13.67
CA LEU A 157 8.02 -6.69 -14.46
C LEU A 157 7.33 -7.92 -13.87
N ARG A 158 6.95 -8.86 -14.72
CA ARG A 158 6.41 -10.15 -14.29
C ARG A 158 6.76 -11.26 -15.25
N TYR A 159 6.78 -12.48 -14.77
CA TYR A 159 6.79 -13.63 -15.66
C TYR A 159 5.45 -13.78 -16.40
N ARG A 160 5.47 -14.38 -17.57
CA ARG A 160 4.26 -14.64 -18.33
C ARG A 160 3.32 -15.54 -17.52
N GLY A 161 2.08 -15.11 -17.33
CA GLY A 161 1.07 -15.82 -16.53
C GLY A 161 1.01 -15.39 -15.06
N GLN A 162 1.95 -14.58 -14.58
CA GLN A 162 1.86 -13.97 -13.26
C GLN A 162 0.80 -12.85 -13.22
N GLN A 163 0.07 -12.76 -12.11
CA GLN A 163 -0.95 -11.73 -11.90
C GLN A 163 -0.35 -10.41 -11.40
N TRP A 164 0.68 -10.48 -10.57
CA TRP A 164 1.28 -9.33 -9.91
C TRP A 164 2.66 -9.03 -10.46
N ASP A 165 2.92 -7.73 -10.64
CA ASP A 165 4.22 -7.26 -11.07
C ASP A 165 5.19 -7.16 -9.88
N VAL A 166 6.47 -7.32 -10.16
CA VAL A 166 7.57 -7.07 -9.25
C VAL A 166 8.25 -5.78 -9.69
N SER A 167 8.28 -4.80 -8.80
CA SER A 167 8.94 -3.52 -9.07
C SER A 167 10.45 -3.64 -8.88
N VAL A 168 11.20 -3.31 -9.90
CA VAL A 168 12.66 -3.25 -9.90
C VAL A 168 13.07 -1.79 -9.94
N ILE A 169 13.58 -1.27 -8.83
CA ILE A 169 14.02 0.12 -8.70
C ILE A 169 15.54 0.19 -8.94
N LEU A 170 15.96 1.17 -9.72
CA LEU A 170 17.33 1.34 -10.18
C LEU A 170 17.73 2.82 -10.07
N ASP A 171 18.99 3.07 -9.74
CA ASP A 171 19.49 4.44 -9.62
C ASP A 171 19.81 5.09 -10.98
N LYS A 172 19.81 4.30 -12.06
CA LYS A 172 20.13 4.76 -13.42
C LYS A 172 19.02 4.39 -14.39
N SER A 173 18.68 5.32 -15.26
CA SER A 173 17.65 5.12 -16.30
C SER A 173 18.17 4.27 -17.49
N TYR A 174 19.47 4.35 -17.79
CA TYR A 174 20.06 3.73 -18.97
C TYR A 174 20.62 2.35 -18.63
N LEU A 175 19.83 1.31 -18.82
CA LEU A 175 20.21 -0.06 -18.52
C LEU A 175 20.02 -0.96 -19.73
N ASN A 176 20.75 -2.07 -19.71
CA ASN A 176 20.59 -3.12 -20.70
C ASN A 176 19.71 -4.27 -20.16
N LYS A 177 19.25 -5.11 -21.07
CA LYS A 177 18.39 -6.25 -20.80
C LYS A 177 18.93 -7.15 -19.67
N ASN A 178 20.23 -7.43 -19.64
CA ASN A 178 20.83 -8.37 -18.69
C ASN A 178 20.75 -7.82 -17.25
N ILE A 179 21.02 -6.54 -17.06
CA ILE A 179 20.95 -5.89 -15.76
C ILE A 179 19.52 -5.90 -15.24
N ILE A 180 18.55 -5.59 -16.09
CA ILE A 180 17.13 -5.60 -15.72
C ILE A 180 16.69 -7.02 -15.34
N LYS A 181 17.05 -8.01 -16.12
CA LYS A 181 16.73 -9.43 -15.86
C LYS A 181 17.31 -9.88 -14.52
N LEU A 182 18.59 -9.65 -14.28
CA LEU A 182 19.26 -10.04 -13.04
C LEU A 182 18.63 -9.41 -11.81
N ASN A 183 18.30 -8.12 -11.87
CA ASN A 183 17.65 -7.43 -10.75
C ASN A 183 16.23 -7.95 -10.54
N PHE A 184 15.47 -8.18 -11.61
CA PHE A 184 14.13 -8.76 -11.52
C PHE A 184 14.15 -10.16 -10.87
N GLU A 185 15.02 -11.05 -11.34
CA GLU A 185 15.17 -12.41 -10.80
C GLU A 185 15.59 -12.38 -9.32
N SER A 186 16.47 -11.44 -8.94
CA SER A 186 16.87 -11.22 -7.55
C SER A 186 15.70 -10.79 -6.69
N GLU A 187 14.94 -9.77 -7.10
CA GLU A 187 13.78 -9.29 -6.36
C GLU A 187 12.65 -10.34 -6.31
N HIS A 188 12.39 -11.02 -7.44
CA HIS A 188 11.42 -12.10 -7.49
C HIS A 188 11.78 -13.25 -6.54
N LYS A 189 13.06 -13.65 -6.51
CA LYS A 189 13.54 -14.69 -5.58
C LYS A 189 13.40 -14.28 -4.12
N LYS A 190 13.64 -13.00 -3.78
CA LYS A 190 13.44 -12.48 -2.43
C LYS A 190 11.96 -12.56 -2.00
N LEU A 191 11.03 -12.24 -2.90
CA LEU A 191 9.60 -12.20 -2.62
C LEU A 191 8.96 -13.59 -2.63
N PHE A 192 9.31 -14.45 -3.59
CA PHE A 192 8.62 -15.70 -3.85
C PHE A 192 9.48 -16.96 -3.63
N GLY A 193 10.77 -16.80 -3.32
CA GLY A 193 11.69 -17.91 -3.03
C GLY A 193 12.25 -18.64 -4.24
N HIS A 194 11.77 -18.35 -5.46
CA HIS A 194 12.19 -19.02 -6.71
C HIS A 194 12.26 -18.05 -7.89
N ILE A 195 12.88 -18.48 -8.97
CA ILE A 195 12.88 -17.86 -10.29
C ILE A 195 12.28 -18.83 -11.31
N GLN A 196 11.69 -18.32 -12.40
CA GLN A 196 11.12 -19.12 -13.49
C GLN A 196 12.00 -19.07 -14.75
#